data_6a7091166a7b7e886a6cc9f601c686b2
#
_entry.id   6a7091166a7b7e886a6cc9f601c686b2
#
_cell.length_a   1.000
_cell.length_b   1.000
_cell.length_c   1.000
_cell.angle_alpha   90.00
_cell.angle_beta   90.00
_cell.angle_gamma   90.00
#
_symmetry.space_group_name_H-M   'P 1'
#
loop_
_entity.id
_entity.type
_entity.pdbx_description
1 polymer ?
#
loop_
_entity_poly.entity_id
_entity_poly.type
_entity_poly.pdbx_seq_one_letter_code
_entity_poly.pdbx_strand_id
1 'polypeptide(L)'
;MRSLLSQLLCYIPDHGFDPGDFPDKILKQKSEGKLSLDDLKNLCDLASRAASFFRYEPMIVIDALDECADIETLLPALVTLSQSDVRLLVTSRPDQTIVDHFTGLQSLSFENVSKEVAADIALHVRRELDSHSRLRSAIPEMKKEIDAKLTKKAEGR
;
A
#
# COMPACT_ATOMS: atom_id res chain seq x y z
N MET A 1 -11.14 -0.37 2.79
CA MET A 1 -11.48 -1.67 3.43
C MET A 1 -12.46 -2.54 2.63
N ARG A 2 -13.61 -2.05 2.14
CA ARG A 2 -14.54 -2.86 1.31
C ARG A 2 -13.86 -3.44 0.07
N SER A 3 -13.05 -2.65 -0.64
CA SER A 3 -12.27 -3.11 -1.80
C SER A 3 -11.28 -4.21 -1.43
N LEU A 4 -10.60 -4.08 -0.28
CA LEU A 4 -9.68 -5.09 0.24
C LEU A 4 -10.40 -6.41 0.52
N LEU A 5 -11.54 -6.35 1.24
CA LEU A 5 -12.33 -7.55 1.52
C LEU A 5 -12.79 -8.23 0.23
N SER A 6 -13.24 -7.44 -0.77
CA SER A 6 -13.61 -7.98 -2.08
C SER A 6 -12.44 -8.67 -2.77
N GLN A 7 -11.26 -8.09 -2.74
CA GLN A 7 -10.05 -8.71 -3.30
C GLN A 7 -9.73 -10.03 -2.60
N LEU A 8 -9.70 -10.04 -1.27
CA LEU A 8 -9.45 -11.27 -0.50
C LEU A 8 -10.45 -12.37 -0.86
N LEU A 9 -11.75 -12.06 -0.89
CA LEU A 9 -12.79 -13.05 -1.21
C LEU A 9 -12.70 -13.58 -2.64
N CYS A 10 -12.27 -12.76 -3.60
CA CYS A 10 -12.08 -13.19 -4.98
C CYS A 10 -10.89 -14.14 -5.15
N TYR A 11 -9.83 -13.99 -4.33
CA TYR A 11 -8.63 -14.81 -4.44
C TYR A 11 -8.72 -16.17 -3.72
N ILE A 12 -9.64 -16.34 -2.76
CA ILE A 12 -9.78 -17.59 -2.00
C ILE A 12 -10.00 -18.80 -2.92
N PRO A 13 -10.93 -18.80 -3.90
CA PRO A 13 -11.20 -19.95 -4.75
C PRO A 13 -10.00 -20.35 -5.61
N ASP A 14 -9.21 -19.39 -6.09
CA ASP A 14 -8.12 -19.63 -7.04
C ASP A 14 -6.91 -20.35 -6.40
N HIS A 15 -6.83 -20.35 -5.07
CA HIS A 15 -5.71 -20.94 -4.32
C HIS A 15 -6.02 -22.30 -3.70
N GLY A 16 -7.09 -22.95 -4.15
CA GLY A 16 -7.43 -24.32 -3.79
C GLY A 16 -7.92 -24.50 -2.35
N PHE A 17 -8.35 -23.43 -1.72
CA PHE A 17 -8.97 -23.48 -0.40
C PHE A 17 -10.48 -23.30 -0.55
N ASP A 18 -11.25 -24.21 0.05
CA ASP A 18 -12.71 -24.09 0.07
C ASP A 18 -13.12 -23.17 1.24
N PRO A 19 -13.65 -21.97 0.98
CA PRO A 19 -14.14 -21.10 2.04
C PRO A 19 -15.43 -21.62 2.68
N GLY A 20 -15.94 -22.76 2.20
CA GLY A 20 -17.21 -23.33 2.65
C GLY A 20 -18.36 -22.35 2.47
N ASP A 21 -19.19 -22.25 3.49
CA ASP A 21 -20.34 -21.34 3.52
C ASP A 21 -20.02 -19.92 4.04
N PHE A 22 -18.73 -19.57 4.16
CA PHE A 22 -18.32 -18.27 4.70
C PHE A 22 -18.87 -17.06 3.91
N PRO A 23 -18.79 -17.02 2.56
CA PRO A 23 -19.38 -15.95 1.77
C PRO A 23 -20.90 -15.86 1.94
N ASP A 24 -21.58 -17.00 1.96
CA ASP A 24 -23.04 -17.06 2.10
C ASP A 24 -23.49 -16.58 3.49
N LYS A 25 -22.74 -16.92 4.53
CA LYS A 25 -22.98 -16.41 5.89
C LYS A 25 -22.84 -14.90 5.97
N ILE A 26 -21.85 -14.30 5.30
CA ILE A 26 -21.69 -12.85 5.24
C ILE A 26 -22.90 -12.20 4.55
N LEU A 27 -23.30 -12.73 3.40
CA LEU A 27 -24.45 -12.22 2.65
C LEU A 27 -25.75 -12.31 3.47
N LYS A 28 -25.96 -13.42 4.16
CA LYS A 28 -27.10 -13.62 5.04
C LYS A 28 -27.10 -12.64 6.22
N GLN A 29 -25.98 -12.48 6.92
CA GLN A 29 -25.87 -11.52 8.02
C GLN A 29 -26.10 -10.08 7.58
N LYS A 30 -25.62 -9.72 6.38
CA LYS A 30 -25.87 -8.41 5.77
C LYS A 30 -27.38 -8.22 5.47
N SER A 31 -28.03 -9.21 4.86
CA SER A 31 -29.46 -9.13 4.53
C SER A 31 -30.34 -9.07 5.77
N GLU A 32 -29.93 -9.69 6.87
CA GLU A 32 -30.62 -9.65 8.16
C GLU A 32 -30.32 -8.39 8.98
N GLY A 33 -29.53 -7.45 8.45
CA GLY A 33 -29.13 -6.22 9.16
C GLY A 33 -28.20 -6.43 10.36
N LYS A 34 -27.66 -7.65 10.52
CA LYS A 34 -26.75 -8.01 11.61
C LYS A 34 -25.31 -7.60 11.36
N LEU A 35 -24.98 -7.30 10.08
CA LEU A 35 -23.65 -6.93 9.64
C LEU A 35 -23.72 -5.61 8.87
N SER A 36 -23.11 -4.57 9.42
CA SER A 36 -22.87 -3.32 8.71
C SER A 36 -21.51 -3.36 8.04
N LEU A 37 -21.49 -3.24 6.71
CA LEU A 37 -20.24 -3.06 5.94
C LEU A 37 -19.78 -1.59 5.92
N ASP A 38 -20.48 -0.70 6.63
CA ASP A 38 -20.07 0.69 6.83
C ASP A 38 -19.23 0.83 8.11
N ASP A 39 -19.25 -0.18 8.98
CA ASP A 39 -18.43 -0.25 10.18
C ASP A 39 -17.04 -0.84 9.84
N LEU A 40 -16.02 -0.04 10.06
CA LEU A 40 -14.63 -0.40 9.79
C LEU A 40 -14.16 -1.61 10.61
N LYS A 41 -14.62 -1.72 11.86
CA LYS A 41 -14.30 -2.87 12.73
C LYS A 41 -14.85 -4.17 12.13
N ASN A 42 -16.10 -4.17 11.70
CA ASN A 42 -16.69 -5.33 11.03
C ASN A 42 -15.94 -5.71 9.76
N LEU A 43 -15.46 -4.72 8.99
CA LEU A 43 -14.66 -4.97 7.79
C LEU A 43 -13.29 -5.57 8.12
N CYS A 44 -12.65 -5.14 9.20
CA CYS A 44 -11.38 -5.72 9.66
C CYS A 44 -11.57 -7.16 10.15
N ASP A 45 -12.60 -7.43 10.94
CA ASP A 45 -12.92 -8.78 11.42
C ASP A 45 -13.21 -9.73 10.26
N LEU A 46 -13.93 -9.25 9.24
CA LEU A 46 -14.19 -10.03 8.03
C LEU A 46 -12.93 -10.26 7.21
N ALA A 47 -12.06 -9.26 7.09
CA ALA A 47 -10.79 -9.39 6.36
C ALA A 47 -9.86 -10.39 7.08
N SER A 48 -9.75 -10.33 8.40
CA SER A 48 -8.99 -11.28 9.20
C SER A 48 -9.52 -12.71 9.04
N ARG A 49 -10.85 -12.90 9.09
CA ARG A 49 -11.48 -14.20 8.88
C ARG A 49 -11.30 -14.69 7.45
N ALA A 50 -11.39 -13.83 6.44
CA ALA A 50 -11.10 -14.19 5.07
C ALA A 50 -9.63 -14.61 4.90
N ALA A 51 -8.71 -13.91 5.57
CA ALA A 51 -7.29 -14.23 5.55
C ALA A 51 -6.99 -15.65 6.08
N SER A 52 -7.72 -16.12 7.08
CA SER A 52 -7.52 -17.47 7.65
C SER A 52 -7.84 -18.62 6.68
N PHE A 53 -8.50 -18.34 5.56
CA PHE A 53 -8.74 -19.35 4.50
C PHE A 53 -7.57 -19.51 3.54
N PHE A 54 -6.55 -18.64 3.60
CA PHE A 54 -5.37 -18.80 2.77
C PHE A 54 -4.39 -19.80 3.38
N ARG A 55 -3.76 -20.60 2.53
CA ARG A 55 -2.71 -21.54 2.96
C ARG A 55 -1.47 -20.82 3.52
N TYR A 56 -1.21 -19.64 3.03
CA TYR A 56 -0.10 -18.76 3.45
C TYR A 56 -0.67 -17.41 3.87
N GLU A 57 -0.04 -16.77 4.83
CA GLU A 57 -0.42 -15.43 5.26
C GLU A 57 -0.49 -14.48 4.05
N PRO A 58 -1.66 -13.93 3.72
CA PRO A 58 -1.78 -12.98 2.62
C PRO A 58 -1.04 -11.68 2.96
N MET A 59 -0.40 -11.09 1.96
CA MET A 59 0.20 -9.77 2.10
C MET A 59 -0.79 -8.70 1.62
N ILE A 60 -1.09 -7.77 2.52
CA ILE A 60 -1.93 -6.61 2.24
C ILE A 60 -1.00 -5.40 2.05
N VAL A 61 -1.11 -4.73 0.93
CA VAL A 61 -0.34 -3.52 0.63
C VAL A 61 -1.27 -2.33 0.61
N ILE A 62 -0.95 -1.32 1.42
CA ILE A 62 -1.66 -0.03 1.45
C ILE A 62 -0.65 1.03 1.04
N ASP A 63 -0.87 1.61 -0.13
CA ASP A 63 -0.01 2.63 -0.69
C ASP A 63 -0.56 4.03 -0.39
N ALA A 64 0.33 4.98 -0.13
CA ALA A 64 0.02 6.39 0.11
C ALA A 64 -1.02 6.61 1.23
N LEU A 65 -0.80 6.01 2.41
CA LEU A 65 -1.74 6.09 3.54
C LEU A 65 -2.02 7.53 3.99
N ASP A 66 -1.05 8.43 3.83
CA ASP A 66 -1.19 9.87 4.12
C ASP A 66 -2.24 10.58 3.25
N GLU A 67 -2.64 10.00 2.13
CA GLU A 67 -3.70 10.55 1.26
C GLU A 67 -5.12 10.15 1.71
N CYS A 68 -5.24 9.37 2.78
CA CYS A 68 -6.53 8.95 3.31
C CYS A 68 -7.23 10.12 4.01
N ALA A 69 -8.45 10.43 3.58
CA ALA A 69 -9.24 11.55 4.14
C ALA A 69 -9.65 11.33 5.61
N ASP A 70 -9.82 10.07 6.05
CA ASP A 70 -10.22 9.69 7.41
C ASP A 70 -9.18 8.74 8.02
N ILE A 71 -7.96 9.26 8.12
CA ILE A 71 -6.81 8.47 8.55
C ILE A 71 -6.92 8.07 10.03
N GLU A 72 -7.43 8.96 10.88
CA GLU A 72 -7.54 8.72 12.32
C GLU A 72 -8.46 7.53 12.65
N THR A 73 -9.52 7.36 11.87
CA THR A 73 -10.41 6.19 12.01
C THR A 73 -9.77 4.93 11.43
N LEU A 74 -8.98 5.06 10.36
CA LEU A 74 -8.38 3.92 9.68
C LEU A 74 -7.19 3.32 10.44
N LEU A 75 -6.34 4.13 11.05
CA LEU A 75 -5.10 3.69 11.71
C LEU A 75 -5.32 2.62 12.79
N PRO A 76 -6.24 2.78 13.76
CA PRO A 76 -6.50 1.74 14.76
C PRO A 76 -6.95 0.41 14.14
N ALA A 77 -7.72 0.48 13.05
CA ALA A 77 -8.19 -0.69 12.34
C ALA A 77 -7.04 -1.43 11.63
N LEU A 78 -6.09 -0.71 11.04
CA LEU A 78 -4.90 -1.29 10.44
C LEU A 78 -3.97 -1.92 11.48
N VAL A 79 -3.82 -1.29 12.64
CA VAL A 79 -3.07 -1.88 13.77
C VAL A 79 -3.73 -3.19 14.21
N THR A 80 -5.06 -3.23 14.33
CA THR A 80 -5.77 -4.48 14.65
C THR A 80 -5.56 -5.53 13.58
N LEU A 81 -5.64 -5.15 12.31
CA LEU A 81 -5.43 -6.05 11.19
C LEU A 81 -3.99 -6.61 11.15
N SER A 82 -2.99 -5.80 11.50
CA SER A 82 -1.59 -6.24 11.57
C SER A 82 -1.30 -7.29 12.65
N GLN A 83 -2.21 -7.44 13.61
CA GLN A 83 -2.13 -8.46 14.67
C GLN A 83 -2.83 -9.77 14.30
N SER A 84 -3.45 -9.85 13.12
CA SER A 84 -4.09 -11.05 12.59
C SER A 84 -3.16 -11.83 11.64
N ASP A 85 -3.65 -12.91 11.03
CA ASP A 85 -2.90 -13.77 10.12
C ASP A 85 -2.68 -13.11 8.73
N VAL A 86 -2.25 -11.85 8.73
CA VAL A 86 -1.91 -11.10 7.51
C VAL A 86 -0.57 -10.39 7.66
N ARG A 87 0.14 -10.24 6.56
CA ARG A 87 1.30 -9.35 6.47
C ARG A 87 0.84 -8.02 5.93
N LEU A 88 1.06 -6.96 6.70
CA LEU A 88 0.68 -5.61 6.30
C LEU A 88 1.93 -4.82 5.88
N LEU A 89 1.92 -4.30 4.66
CA LEU A 89 2.89 -3.33 4.17
C LEU A 89 2.16 -2.00 3.93
N VAL A 90 2.64 -0.95 4.56
CA VAL A 90 2.08 0.39 4.42
C VAL A 90 3.15 1.33 3.90
N THR A 91 2.83 2.13 2.89
CA THR A 91 3.65 3.25 2.47
C THR A 91 2.95 4.56 2.79
N SER A 92 3.69 5.58 3.19
CA SER A 92 3.20 6.93 3.39
C SER A 92 4.34 7.94 3.33
N ARG A 93 4.01 9.21 3.15
CA ARG A 93 4.93 10.30 3.48
C ARG A 93 5.15 10.34 5.00
N PRO A 94 6.26 10.93 5.47
CA PRO A 94 6.47 11.12 6.90
C PRO A 94 5.33 11.94 7.52
N ASP A 95 4.56 11.30 8.39
CA ASP A 95 3.47 11.90 9.16
C ASP A 95 3.54 11.38 10.59
N GLN A 96 3.54 12.30 11.58
CA GLN A 96 3.73 11.94 12.98
C GLN A 96 2.59 11.06 13.50
N THR A 97 1.35 11.31 13.05
CA THR A 97 0.19 10.52 13.46
C THR A 97 0.33 9.07 13.02
N ILE A 98 0.81 8.84 11.78
CA ILE A 98 1.06 7.49 11.26
C ILE A 98 2.20 6.82 12.03
N VAL A 99 3.29 7.52 12.25
CA VAL A 99 4.47 7.00 12.98
C VAL A 99 4.07 6.58 14.40
N ASP A 100 3.32 7.40 15.11
CA ASP A 100 2.91 7.13 16.50
C ASP A 100 2.04 5.87 16.59
N HIS A 101 1.11 5.66 15.64
CA HIS A 101 0.24 4.47 15.62
C HIS A 101 1.00 3.18 15.29
N PHE A 102 2.05 3.26 14.48
CA PHE A 102 2.87 2.11 14.10
C PHE A 102 4.16 1.99 14.92
N THR A 103 4.25 2.67 16.06
CA THR A 103 5.38 2.57 16.98
C THR A 103 5.59 1.11 17.41
N GLY A 104 6.83 0.62 17.32
CA GLY A 104 7.19 -0.75 17.65
C GLY A 104 7.10 -1.75 16.49
N LEU A 105 6.55 -1.35 15.33
CA LEU A 105 6.60 -2.14 14.11
C LEU A 105 7.87 -1.83 13.31
N GLN A 106 8.26 -2.76 12.42
CA GLN A 106 9.38 -2.51 11.52
C GLN A 106 9.05 -1.37 10.57
N SER A 107 9.92 -0.39 10.50
CA SER A 107 9.80 0.73 9.58
C SER A 107 11.09 0.96 8.79
N LEU A 108 10.94 1.38 7.55
CA LEU A 108 12.02 1.79 6.67
C LEU A 108 11.77 3.23 6.23
N SER A 109 12.71 4.14 6.57
CA SER A 109 12.68 5.50 6.05
C SER A 109 13.62 5.64 4.86
N PHE A 110 13.10 6.17 3.75
CA PHE A 110 13.92 6.51 2.58
C PHE A 110 14.89 7.68 2.85
N GLU A 111 14.70 8.44 3.91
CA GLU A 111 15.65 9.48 4.33
C GLU A 111 17.02 8.86 4.69
N ASN A 112 17.02 7.66 5.25
CA ASN A 112 18.23 6.94 5.64
C ASN A 112 19.01 6.36 4.44
N VAL A 113 18.38 6.26 3.28
CA VAL A 113 18.95 5.74 2.01
C VAL A 113 18.92 6.80 0.90
N SER A 114 18.95 8.07 1.30
CA SER A 114 18.80 9.20 0.38
C SER A 114 19.85 9.25 -0.74
N LYS A 115 21.08 8.79 -0.47
CA LYS A 115 22.16 8.76 -1.47
C LYS A 115 21.91 7.69 -2.54
N GLU A 116 21.45 6.52 -2.14
CA GLU A 116 21.12 5.41 -3.01
C GLU A 116 19.93 5.77 -3.89
N VAL A 117 18.89 6.36 -3.29
CA VAL A 117 17.70 6.85 -4.01
C VAL A 117 18.08 7.96 -5.00
N ALA A 118 18.93 8.91 -4.62
CA ALA A 118 19.41 9.96 -5.51
C ALA A 118 20.22 9.38 -6.70
N ALA A 119 21.04 8.36 -6.45
CA ALA A 119 21.78 7.68 -7.51
C ALA A 119 20.85 6.94 -8.50
N ASP A 120 19.81 6.26 -8.00
CA ASP A 120 18.83 5.58 -8.82
C ASP A 120 18.00 6.57 -9.65
N ILE A 121 17.60 7.69 -9.07
CA ILE A 121 16.90 8.77 -9.77
C ILE A 121 17.79 9.32 -10.89
N ALA A 122 19.04 9.63 -10.60
CA ALA A 122 19.97 10.13 -11.62
C ALA A 122 20.18 9.13 -12.77
N LEU A 123 20.26 7.83 -12.44
CA LEU A 123 20.36 6.77 -13.45
C LEU A 123 19.10 6.69 -14.31
N HIS A 124 17.92 6.75 -13.69
CA HIS A 124 16.64 6.73 -14.39
C HIS A 124 16.51 7.94 -15.33
N VAL A 125 16.78 9.15 -14.84
CA VAL A 125 16.71 10.39 -15.64
C VAL A 125 17.63 10.27 -16.87
N ARG A 126 18.87 9.80 -16.72
CA ARG A 126 19.79 9.62 -17.84
C ARG A 126 19.29 8.63 -18.89
N ARG A 127 18.76 7.49 -18.43
CA ARG A 127 18.16 6.48 -19.33
C ARG A 127 17.00 7.07 -20.13
N GLU A 128 16.12 7.82 -19.45
CA GLU A 128 14.99 8.49 -20.11
C GLU A 128 15.44 9.55 -21.12
N LEU A 129 16.43 10.35 -20.78
CA LEU A 129 17.02 11.35 -21.71
C LEU A 129 17.62 10.71 -22.97
N ASP A 130 18.19 9.52 -22.86
CA ASP A 130 18.80 8.82 -23.98
C ASP A 130 17.81 7.97 -24.78
N SER A 131 16.75 7.47 -24.15
CA SER A 131 15.74 6.63 -24.79
C SER A 131 14.63 7.45 -25.47
N HIS A 132 14.28 8.61 -24.90
CA HIS A 132 13.16 9.41 -25.39
C HIS A 132 13.48 10.07 -26.74
N SER A 133 12.71 9.74 -27.77
CA SER A 133 12.97 10.12 -29.17
C SER A 133 13.22 11.63 -29.39
N ARG A 134 12.47 12.50 -28.67
CA ARG A 134 12.60 13.94 -28.77
C ARG A 134 13.81 14.53 -28.00
N LEU A 135 14.27 13.83 -26.96
CA LEU A 135 15.38 14.28 -26.12
C LEU A 135 16.73 13.68 -26.56
N ARG A 136 16.68 12.54 -27.28
CA ARG A 136 17.88 11.87 -27.80
C ARG A 136 18.73 12.77 -28.68
N SER A 137 18.10 13.62 -29.49
CA SER A 137 18.74 14.59 -30.37
C SER A 137 19.07 15.95 -29.73
N ALA A 138 18.75 16.13 -28.45
CA ALA A 138 19.07 17.36 -27.74
C ALA A 138 20.60 17.52 -27.58
N ILE A 139 21.05 18.76 -27.60
CA ILE A 139 22.46 19.08 -27.40
C ILE A 139 22.93 18.69 -26.01
N PRO A 140 24.20 18.28 -25.84
CA PRO A 140 24.73 17.81 -24.56
C PRO A 140 24.52 18.78 -23.38
N GLU A 141 24.63 20.05 -23.63
CA GLU A 141 24.43 21.11 -22.61
C GLU A 141 22.99 21.12 -22.09
N MET A 142 22.00 21.00 -22.95
CA MET A 142 20.58 20.91 -22.58
C MET A 142 20.29 19.64 -21.78
N LYS A 143 20.86 18.49 -22.17
CA LYS A 143 20.71 17.25 -21.41
C LYS A 143 21.29 17.37 -20.00
N LYS A 144 22.45 17.99 -19.84
CA LYS A 144 23.06 18.25 -18.52
C LYS A 144 22.20 19.18 -17.66
N GLU A 145 21.62 20.21 -18.27
CA GLU A 145 20.75 21.13 -17.54
C GLU A 145 19.46 20.44 -17.06
N ILE A 146 18.85 19.59 -17.91
CA ILE A 146 17.65 18.81 -17.55
C ILE A 146 18.00 17.80 -16.47
N ASP A 147 19.10 17.05 -16.60
CA ASP A 147 19.56 16.08 -15.60
C ASP A 147 19.74 16.76 -14.23
N ALA A 148 20.47 17.87 -14.18
CA ALA A 148 20.69 18.63 -12.94
C ALA A 148 19.39 19.16 -12.31
N LYS A 149 18.46 19.69 -13.12
CA LYS A 149 17.19 20.21 -12.61
C LYS A 149 16.27 19.11 -12.08
N LEU A 150 16.17 17.99 -12.79
CA LEU A 150 15.30 16.88 -12.37
C LEU A 150 15.86 16.18 -11.13
N THR A 151 17.15 15.89 -11.10
CA THR A 151 17.81 15.27 -9.95
C THR A 151 17.66 16.13 -8.70
N LYS A 152 17.96 17.44 -8.80
CA LYS A 152 17.80 18.38 -7.68
C LYS A 152 16.36 18.50 -7.17
N LYS A 153 15.36 18.44 -8.05
CA LYS A 153 13.95 18.49 -7.65
C LYS A 153 13.48 17.20 -6.97
N ALA A 154 14.10 16.08 -7.29
CA ALA A 154 13.76 14.78 -6.70
C ALA A 154 14.37 14.57 -5.30
N GLU A 155 15.46 15.27 -4.95
CA GLU A 155 16.12 15.20 -3.63
C GLU A 155 15.27 15.73 -2.47
N GLY A 156 14.13 16.29 -2.70
CA GLY A 156 13.30 16.95 -1.67
C GLY A 156 11.84 16.47 -1.59
N ARG A 157 11.51 15.33 -2.18
CA ARG A 157 10.10 14.89 -2.19
C ARG A 157 9.95 13.40 -1.96
#